data_b17534dcbeb3976bb1dec451a42f8120
#
_entry.id   b17534dcbeb3976bb1dec451a42f8120
#
_cell.length_a   1.000
_cell.length_b   1.000
_cell.length_c   1.000
_cell.angle_alpha   90.00
_cell.angle_beta   90.00
_cell.angle_gamma   90.00
#
_symmetry.space_group_name_H-M   'P 1'
#
loop_
_entity.id
_entity.type
_entity.pdbx_description
1 polymer ?
#
loop_
_entity_poly.entity_id
_entity_poly.type
_entity_poly.pdbx_seq_one_letter_code
_entity_poly.pdbx_strand_id
1 'polypeptide(L)'
;MRIIIFLSLLIFNSCSYQSFDKRVNLINNVNDGSFKKVIYDKGFIDIFSLQKIENRQEVQEVIVYIEGDGLSWIDRFTPSSDPTPVDPLTFKLAKLDQNPNVIYLARSCQYIRNNECRKEIWTKLQYSKPVIGLYEEILEEIAQRHSKVHLIGYSGGSVIAMHLASLDKKKVKSVRTIAGNINPNEFTKLLNLSSYQTSINLDLIDDKIKDISQTHYYGSKDKVIPKEIYSNYQDQYLNNSCVQITKVNASHTKGWQKFWKNNYNLLQNC
;
A
#
# COMPACT_ATOMS: atom_id res chain seq x y z
N MET A 1 -4.13 -1.64 66.78
CA MET A 1 -3.94 -2.45 65.58
C MET A 1 -4.25 -1.56 64.39
N ARG A 2 -3.23 -0.98 63.74
CA ARG A 2 -3.39 -0.07 62.58
C ARG A 2 -3.37 -0.89 61.31
N ILE A 3 -4.47 -0.92 60.57
CA ILE A 3 -4.59 -1.56 59.27
C ILE A 3 -4.01 -0.58 58.23
N ILE A 4 -2.86 -0.96 57.66
CA ILE A 4 -2.25 -0.24 56.53
C ILE A 4 -2.89 -0.82 55.25
N ILE A 5 -3.77 -0.04 54.61
CA ILE A 5 -4.33 -0.38 53.30
C ILE A 5 -3.27 -0.02 52.24
N PHE A 6 -2.63 -1.06 51.69
CA PHE A 6 -1.80 -0.89 50.48
C PHE A 6 -2.69 -0.65 49.28
N LEU A 7 -2.77 0.59 48.85
CA LEU A 7 -3.41 0.97 47.59
C LEU A 7 -2.41 0.64 46.45
N SER A 8 -2.56 -0.54 45.83
CA SER A 8 -1.78 -0.90 44.65
C SER A 8 -2.27 -0.08 43.49
N LEU A 9 -1.52 0.95 43.07
CA LEU A 9 -1.67 1.65 41.81
C LEU A 9 -1.39 0.67 40.65
N LEU A 10 -2.43 0.08 40.08
CA LEU A 10 -2.36 -0.58 38.80
C LEU A 10 -2.08 0.47 37.74
N ILE A 11 -0.82 0.64 37.38
CA ILE A 11 -0.41 1.41 36.21
C ILE A 11 -0.85 0.60 34.98
N PHE A 12 -2.03 0.88 34.47
CA PHE A 12 -2.42 0.43 33.13
C PHE A 12 -1.50 1.12 32.13
N ASN A 13 -0.47 0.42 31.68
CA ASN A 13 0.23 0.78 30.46
C ASN A 13 -0.77 0.59 29.29
N SER A 14 -1.68 1.55 29.11
CA SER A 14 -2.43 1.63 27.87
C SER A 14 -1.40 1.90 26.78
N CYS A 15 -1.18 0.94 25.88
CA CYS A 15 -0.55 1.20 24.60
C CYS A 15 -1.43 2.24 23.88
N SER A 16 -1.19 3.53 24.15
CA SER A 16 -1.90 4.59 23.46
C SER A 16 -1.34 4.65 22.05
N TYR A 17 -2.05 4.03 21.09
CA TYR A 17 -1.81 4.32 19.68
C TYR A 17 -1.88 5.82 19.46
N GLN A 18 -0.93 6.34 18.68
CA GLN A 18 -0.92 7.77 18.36
C GLN A 18 -2.28 8.19 17.79
N SER A 19 -2.79 9.34 18.24
CA SER A 19 -4.05 9.88 17.74
C SER A 19 -3.99 10.16 16.22
N PHE A 20 -5.15 10.25 15.59
CA PHE A 20 -5.28 10.62 14.17
C PHE A 20 -4.45 11.87 13.84
N ASP A 21 -4.61 12.95 14.61
CA ASP A 21 -3.89 14.19 14.38
C ASP A 21 -2.37 14.04 14.46
N LYS A 22 -1.86 13.22 15.39
CA LYS A 22 -0.43 12.94 15.47
C LYS A 22 0.09 12.24 14.24
N ARG A 23 -0.68 11.32 13.65
CA ARG A 23 -0.31 10.60 12.43
C ARG A 23 -0.41 11.49 11.19
N VAL A 24 -1.41 12.36 11.11
CA VAL A 24 -1.50 13.41 10.07
C VAL A 24 -0.33 14.38 10.19
N ASN A 25 0.00 14.84 11.39
CA ASN A 25 1.16 15.70 11.60
C ASN A 25 2.48 15.01 11.26
N LEU A 26 2.60 13.69 11.54
CA LEU A 26 3.80 12.93 11.19
C LEU A 26 4.03 12.89 9.68
N ILE A 27 3.02 12.61 8.86
CA ILE A 27 3.20 12.59 7.39
C ILE A 27 3.50 14.01 6.87
N ASN A 28 2.89 15.04 7.42
CA ASN A 28 3.17 16.43 7.06
C ASN A 28 4.62 16.81 7.39
N ASN A 29 5.15 16.41 8.56
CA ASN A 29 6.54 16.63 8.94
C ASN A 29 7.52 15.84 8.04
N VAL A 30 7.17 14.60 7.67
CA VAL A 30 7.96 13.80 6.72
C VAL A 30 7.95 14.44 5.34
N ASN A 31 6.85 15.07 4.93
CA ASN A 31 6.73 15.75 3.64
C ASN A 31 7.69 16.94 3.49
N ASP A 32 7.97 17.69 4.54
CA ASP A 32 8.87 18.87 4.53
C ASP A 32 8.61 19.89 3.38
N GLY A 33 7.42 19.84 2.79
CA GLY A 33 7.03 20.71 1.67
C GLY A 33 7.50 20.25 0.28
N SER A 34 8.23 19.13 0.17
CA SER A 34 8.74 18.63 -1.12
C SER A 34 7.65 18.04 -2.04
N PHE A 35 6.50 17.68 -1.49
CA PHE A 35 5.34 17.18 -2.22
C PHE A 35 4.12 18.05 -1.96
N LYS A 36 3.36 18.35 -3.00
CA LYS A 36 2.10 19.07 -2.92
C LYS A 36 0.98 18.12 -2.46
N LYS A 37 0.21 18.54 -1.46
CA LYS A 37 -1.01 17.81 -1.05
C LYS A 37 -2.08 17.96 -2.12
N VAL A 38 -2.67 16.84 -2.51
CA VAL A 38 -3.83 16.76 -3.42
C VAL A 38 -4.87 15.84 -2.78
N ILE A 39 -6.13 16.22 -2.84
CA ILE A 39 -7.25 15.37 -2.44
C ILE A 39 -8.02 15.01 -3.69
N TYR A 40 -8.18 13.72 -3.93
CA TYR A 40 -9.09 13.22 -4.95
C TYR A 40 -10.48 13.08 -4.31
N ASP A 41 -11.33 14.07 -4.57
CA ASP A 41 -12.76 14.03 -4.22
C ASP A 41 -13.48 13.15 -5.24
N LYS A 42 -14.05 12.04 -4.79
CA LYS A 42 -14.77 11.04 -5.62
C LYS A 42 -16.22 10.87 -5.17
N GLY A 43 -16.75 11.79 -4.38
CA GLY A 43 -18.14 11.81 -3.93
C GLY A 43 -18.50 10.74 -2.89
N PHE A 44 -17.81 9.60 -2.89
CA PHE A 44 -18.01 8.54 -1.88
C PHE A 44 -16.98 8.66 -0.75
N ILE A 45 -15.70 8.47 -1.05
CA ILE A 45 -14.60 8.60 -0.10
C ILE A 45 -13.46 9.36 -0.77
N ASP A 46 -12.94 10.37 -0.09
CA ASP A 46 -11.80 11.13 -0.57
C ASP A 46 -10.51 10.35 -0.39
N ILE A 47 -9.62 10.44 -1.36
CA ILE A 47 -8.29 9.84 -1.28
C ILE A 47 -7.23 10.93 -1.10
N PHE A 48 -6.51 10.83 0.01
CA PHE A 48 -5.36 11.70 0.29
C PHE A 48 -4.17 11.31 -0.61
N SER A 49 -3.50 12.32 -1.15
CA SER A 49 -2.34 12.16 -2.01
C SER A 49 -1.28 13.21 -1.72
N LEU A 50 -0.03 12.84 -1.92
CA LEU A 50 1.12 13.74 -1.96
C LEU A 50 1.83 13.58 -3.30
N GLN A 51 2.09 14.68 -4.01
CA GLN A 51 2.57 14.64 -5.39
C GLN A 51 3.77 15.56 -5.61
N LYS A 52 4.83 15.02 -6.18
CA LYS A 52 5.93 15.75 -6.78
C LYS A 52 5.79 15.62 -8.29
N ILE A 53 5.43 16.69 -8.97
CA ILE A 53 5.24 16.73 -10.43
C ILE A 53 6.07 17.87 -10.97
N GLU A 54 7.11 17.54 -11.71
CA GLU A 54 7.89 18.49 -12.46
C GLU A 54 7.28 18.62 -13.87
N ASN A 55 6.71 19.79 -14.19
CA ASN A 55 6.10 20.10 -15.48
C ASN A 55 7.18 20.22 -16.59
N ARG A 56 7.92 19.15 -16.84
CA ARG A 56 8.81 19.05 -17.99
C ARG A 56 8.02 18.39 -19.11
N GLN A 57 7.85 19.06 -20.22
CA GLN A 57 7.14 18.54 -21.39
C GLN A 57 7.69 17.20 -21.91
N GLU A 58 8.94 16.86 -21.56
CA GLU A 58 9.63 15.65 -22.01
C GLU A 58 9.39 14.43 -21.12
N VAL A 59 8.96 14.60 -19.87
CA VAL A 59 8.81 13.46 -18.93
C VAL A 59 7.36 13.03 -18.85
N GLN A 60 7.05 12.02 -19.66
CA GLN A 60 5.69 11.45 -19.72
C GLN A 60 5.45 10.31 -18.74
N GLU A 61 6.45 9.93 -17.97
CA GLU A 61 6.36 8.82 -17.01
C GLU A 61 6.02 9.34 -15.60
N VAL A 62 5.25 8.55 -14.86
CA VAL A 62 4.91 8.81 -13.45
C VAL A 62 5.02 7.53 -12.63
N ILE A 63 5.56 7.66 -11.42
CA ILE A 63 5.64 6.58 -10.45
C ILE A 63 4.56 6.80 -9.40
N VAL A 64 3.67 5.83 -9.23
CA VAL A 64 2.55 5.90 -8.28
C VAL A 64 2.77 4.89 -7.15
N TYR A 65 2.95 5.39 -5.94
CA TYR A 65 3.07 4.60 -4.72
C TYR A 65 1.71 4.47 -4.04
N ILE A 66 1.26 3.25 -3.77
CA ILE A 66 -0.02 2.96 -3.12
C ILE A 66 0.24 2.40 -1.72
N GLU A 67 -0.30 3.08 -0.71
CA GLU A 67 -0.12 2.75 0.70
C GLU A 67 -0.72 1.38 1.06
N GLY A 68 -0.16 0.76 2.09
CA GLY A 68 -0.68 -0.45 2.69
C GLY A 68 -1.93 -0.21 3.56
N ASP A 69 -2.38 -1.26 4.23
CA ASP A 69 -3.60 -1.22 5.04
C ASP A 69 -3.49 -0.29 6.28
N GLY A 70 -2.27 0.17 6.59
CA GLY A 70 -2.01 1.01 7.75
C GLY A 70 -2.33 0.29 9.06
N LEU A 71 -2.96 0.99 10.01
CA LEU A 71 -3.46 0.40 11.24
C LEU A 71 -4.92 -0.04 11.09
N SER A 72 -5.20 -0.96 10.16
CA SER A 72 -6.57 -1.49 9.94
C SER A 72 -7.08 -2.30 11.13
N TRP A 73 -6.19 -3.02 11.80
CA TRP A 73 -6.48 -3.89 12.93
C TRP A 73 -5.54 -3.60 14.10
N ILE A 74 -6.06 -3.59 15.32
CA ILE A 74 -5.28 -3.50 16.55
C ILE A 74 -4.71 -4.87 16.91
N ASP A 75 -5.53 -5.89 16.75
CA ASP A 75 -5.20 -7.30 16.88
C ASP A 75 -6.04 -8.10 15.87
N ARG A 76 -5.93 -9.44 15.91
CA ARG A 76 -6.60 -10.33 14.96
C ARG A 76 -8.13 -10.15 14.86
N PHE A 77 -8.77 -9.64 15.91
CA PHE A 77 -10.23 -9.59 16.04
C PHE A 77 -10.78 -8.16 16.19
N THR A 78 -9.93 -7.20 16.51
CA THR A 78 -10.33 -5.83 16.85
C THR A 78 -9.95 -4.87 15.73
N PRO A 79 -10.92 -4.43 14.89
CA PRO A 79 -10.66 -3.37 13.94
C PRO A 79 -10.24 -2.08 14.63
N SER A 80 -9.25 -1.40 14.07
CA SER A 80 -8.87 -0.07 14.54
C SER A 80 -10.00 0.94 14.34
N SER A 81 -10.02 1.98 15.16
CA SER A 81 -10.89 3.15 14.94
C SER A 81 -10.32 4.09 13.88
N ASP A 82 -9.10 3.87 13.39
CA ASP A 82 -8.39 4.72 12.46
C ASP A 82 -7.35 3.93 11.67
N PRO A 83 -7.50 3.79 10.34
CA PRO A 83 -6.58 3.02 9.50
C PRO A 83 -5.30 3.77 9.14
N THR A 84 -5.19 5.07 9.50
CA THR A 84 -4.00 5.86 9.16
C THR A 84 -2.72 5.17 9.65
N PRO A 85 -1.69 5.01 8.84
CA PRO A 85 -0.43 4.37 9.23
C PRO A 85 0.22 5.03 10.45
N VAL A 86 0.72 4.22 11.37
CA VAL A 86 1.52 4.70 12.51
C VAL A 86 2.87 5.24 12.04
N ASP A 87 3.43 4.63 11.00
CA ASP A 87 4.61 5.11 10.29
C ASP A 87 4.29 5.19 8.78
N PRO A 88 4.39 6.36 8.13
CA PRO A 88 4.11 6.51 6.70
C PRO A 88 5.26 5.94 5.83
N LEU A 89 5.51 4.64 5.96
CA LEU A 89 6.64 3.97 5.29
C LEU A 89 6.58 4.15 3.78
N THR A 90 5.43 3.92 3.16
CA THR A 90 5.28 4.03 1.71
C THR A 90 5.59 5.45 1.21
N PHE A 91 5.13 6.47 1.93
CA PHE A 91 5.49 7.84 1.59
C PHE A 91 7.00 8.12 1.78
N LYS A 92 7.63 7.57 2.83
CA LYS A 92 9.09 7.67 3.00
C LYS A 92 9.85 7.03 1.84
N LEU A 93 9.33 5.93 1.28
CA LEU A 93 9.90 5.29 0.08
C LEU A 93 9.70 6.17 -1.16
N ALA A 94 8.51 6.75 -1.35
CA ALA A 94 8.23 7.68 -2.42
C ALA A 94 9.14 8.92 -2.40
N LYS A 95 9.47 9.43 -1.21
CA LYS A 95 10.43 10.54 -1.06
C LYS A 95 11.86 10.19 -1.46
N LEU A 96 12.27 8.95 -1.37
CA LEU A 96 13.60 8.49 -1.82
C LEU A 96 13.68 8.38 -3.34
N ASP A 97 12.54 8.34 -4.02
CA ASP A 97 12.46 8.24 -5.47
C ASP A 97 12.81 9.60 -6.11
N GLN A 98 13.86 9.60 -6.92
CA GLN A 98 14.36 10.81 -7.59
C GLN A 98 13.70 11.07 -8.95
N ASN A 99 12.74 10.22 -9.36
CA ASN A 99 11.98 10.50 -10.57
C ASN A 99 11.29 11.87 -10.47
N PRO A 100 11.16 12.59 -11.58
CA PRO A 100 10.57 13.93 -11.58
C PRO A 100 9.06 13.92 -11.26
N ASN A 101 8.37 12.83 -11.57
CA ASN A 101 6.94 12.67 -11.32
C ASN A 101 6.69 11.50 -10.39
N VAL A 102 6.37 11.79 -9.15
CA VAL A 102 6.07 10.79 -8.11
C VAL A 102 4.77 11.17 -7.43
N ILE A 103 3.86 10.22 -7.36
CA ILE A 103 2.56 10.33 -6.69
C ILE A 103 2.52 9.29 -5.58
N TYR A 104 2.21 9.72 -4.36
CA TYR A 104 1.82 8.85 -3.26
C TYR A 104 0.31 8.90 -3.10
N LEU A 105 -0.35 7.75 -3.07
CA LEU A 105 -1.77 7.58 -2.78
C LEU A 105 -1.96 6.84 -1.46
N ALA A 106 -2.67 7.46 -0.53
CA ALA A 106 -3.13 6.78 0.67
C ALA A 106 -4.25 5.80 0.36
N ARG A 107 -4.61 4.96 1.35
CA ARG A 107 -5.82 4.14 1.29
C ARG A 107 -7.03 4.95 1.75
N SER A 108 -8.20 4.44 1.42
CA SER A 108 -9.48 5.01 1.86
C SER A 108 -9.50 5.28 3.36
N CYS A 109 -9.94 6.48 3.76
CA CYS A 109 -10.04 6.91 5.16
C CYS A 109 -8.70 7.10 5.90
N GLN A 110 -7.55 7.02 5.22
CA GLN A 110 -6.26 7.38 5.80
C GLN A 110 -5.99 8.88 5.58
N TYR A 111 -5.54 9.58 6.62
CA TYR A 111 -5.17 11.00 6.64
C TYR A 111 -6.29 12.00 6.32
N ILE A 112 -7.41 11.55 5.79
CA ILE A 112 -8.63 12.34 5.57
C ILE A 112 -9.85 11.45 5.83
N ARG A 113 -10.92 12.03 6.34
CA ARG A 113 -12.14 11.31 6.69
C ARG A 113 -13.36 12.10 6.28
N ASN A 114 -14.37 11.38 5.86
CA ASN A 114 -15.73 11.86 5.67
C ASN A 114 -16.74 10.93 6.39
N ASN A 115 -18.01 11.18 6.23
CA ASN A 115 -19.07 10.43 6.91
C ASN A 115 -19.17 8.95 6.47
N GLU A 116 -18.61 8.59 5.33
CA GLU A 116 -18.59 7.23 4.82
C GLU A 116 -17.47 6.37 5.42
N CYS A 117 -16.54 6.99 6.14
CA CYS A 117 -15.42 6.32 6.78
C CYS A 117 -15.86 5.50 7.99
N ARG A 118 -16.11 4.22 7.77
CA ARG A 118 -16.47 3.22 8.79
C ARG A 118 -15.53 2.02 8.72
N LYS A 119 -15.44 1.25 9.81
CA LYS A 119 -14.46 0.16 9.98
C LYS A 119 -14.47 -0.87 8.86
N GLU A 120 -15.63 -1.13 8.27
CA GLU A 120 -15.79 -2.07 7.16
C GLU A 120 -14.96 -1.65 5.94
N ILE A 121 -14.81 -0.34 5.68
CA ILE A 121 -14.12 0.21 4.51
C ILE A 121 -12.63 -0.17 4.50
N TRP A 122 -11.98 -0.18 5.66
CA TRP A 122 -10.56 -0.55 5.73
C TRP A 122 -10.30 -1.96 6.27
N THR A 123 -11.36 -2.75 6.43
CA THR A 123 -11.26 -4.16 6.79
C THR A 123 -11.84 -5.03 5.67
N LYS A 124 -13.02 -5.61 5.86
CA LYS A 124 -13.59 -6.60 4.93
C LYS A 124 -13.99 -6.04 3.56
N LEU A 125 -14.28 -4.73 3.45
CA LEU A 125 -14.72 -4.07 2.21
C LEU A 125 -13.58 -3.33 1.49
N GLN A 126 -12.34 -3.43 1.95
CA GLN A 126 -11.22 -2.66 1.43
C GLN A 126 -10.89 -2.93 -0.06
N TYR A 127 -11.41 -4.02 -0.63
CA TYR A 127 -11.29 -4.37 -2.06
C TYR A 127 -12.67 -4.51 -2.71
N SER A 128 -13.74 -3.98 -2.10
CA SER A 128 -15.08 -3.97 -2.68
C SER A 128 -15.16 -3.05 -3.90
N LYS A 129 -16.16 -3.28 -4.77
CA LYS A 129 -16.33 -2.51 -6.00
C LYS A 129 -16.34 -0.98 -5.77
N PRO A 130 -17.07 -0.42 -4.78
CA PRO A 130 -17.03 1.02 -4.55
C PRO A 130 -15.65 1.54 -4.15
N VAL A 131 -14.89 0.78 -3.33
CA VAL A 131 -13.56 1.20 -2.89
C VAL A 131 -12.54 1.09 -4.01
N ILE A 132 -12.56 0.02 -4.78
CA ILE A 132 -11.63 -0.18 -5.90
C ILE A 132 -11.91 0.82 -7.02
N GLY A 133 -13.16 1.11 -7.33
CA GLY A 133 -13.56 2.09 -8.34
C GLY A 133 -12.94 3.48 -8.11
N LEU A 134 -12.69 3.89 -6.86
CA LEU A 134 -12.00 5.14 -6.56
C LEU A 134 -10.57 5.17 -7.17
N TYR A 135 -9.84 4.07 -7.05
CA TYR A 135 -8.47 3.97 -7.57
C TYR A 135 -8.44 3.79 -9.08
N GLU A 136 -9.46 3.15 -9.66
CA GLU A 136 -9.63 3.04 -11.12
C GLU A 136 -9.81 4.43 -11.72
N GLU A 137 -10.72 5.25 -11.19
CA GLU A 137 -10.93 6.64 -11.63
C GLU A 137 -9.69 7.52 -11.43
N ILE A 138 -8.97 7.36 -10.31
CA ILE A 138 -7.72 8.10 -10.06
C ILE A 138 -6.66 7.70 -11.08
N LEU A 139 -6.54 6.39 -11.41
CA LEU A 139 -5.62 5.94 -12.45
C LEU A 139 -5.96 6.55 -13.81
N GLU A 140 -7.23 6.63 -14.18
CA GLU A 140 -7.67 7.25 -15.42
C GLU A 140 -7.25 8.74 -15.49
N GLU A 141 -7.46 9.50 -14.41
CA GLU A 141 -7.03 10.90 -14.33
C GLU A 141 -5.50 11.06 -14.45
N ILE A 142 -4.74 10.20 -13.80
CA ILE A 142 -3.27 10.18 -13.90
C ILE A 142 -2.85 9.84 -15.33
N ALA A 143 -3.47 8.84 -15.94
CA ALA A 143 -3.15 8.35 -17.26
C ALA A 143 -3.56 9.31 -18.41
N GLN A 144 -4.43 10.28 -18.15
CA GLN A 144 -4.72 11.39 -19.08
C GLN A 144 -3.54 12.36 -19.17
N ARG A 145 -2.76 12.51 -18.11
CA ARG A 145 -1.63 13.45 -18.02
C ARG A 145 -0.27 12.82 -18.26
N HIS A 146 -0.18 11.49 -18.12
CA HIS A 146 1.05 10.73 -18.23
C HIS A 146 0.84 9.53 -19.17
N SER A 147 1.72 9.37 -20.15
CA SER A 147 1.62 8.28 -21.13
C SER A 147 2.09 6.93 -20.61
N LYS A 148 2.89 6.94 -19.52
CA LYS A 148 3.43 5.73 -18.89
C LYS A 148 3.27 5.84 -17.37
N VAL A 149 2.65 4.84 -16.76
CA VAL A 149 2.44 4.73 -15.33
C VAL A 149 3.18 3.51 -14.79
N HIS A 150 3.93 3.69 -13.71
CA HIS A 150 4.59 2.64 -12.97
C HIS A 150 3.95 2.56 -11.58
N LEU A 151 3.41 1.40 -11.22
CA LEU A 151 2.71 1.21 -9.96
C LEU A 151 3.61 0.54 -8.93
N ILE A 152 3.59 1.03 -7.69
CA ILE A 152 4.31 0.45 -6.57
C ILE A 152 3.34 0.30 -5.42
N GLY A 153 3.04 -0.95 -5.04
CA GLY A 153 2.16 -1.24 -3.92
C GLY A 153 2.94 -1.73 -2.70
N TYR A 154 2.59 -1.24 -1.51
CA TYR A 154 3.10 -1.76 -0.25
C TYR A 154 2.01 -2.57 0.47
N SER A 155 2.37 -3.76 0.99
CA SER A 155 1.45 -4.60 1.77
C SER A 155 0.12 -4.79 1.03
N GLY A 156 -1.03 -4.45 1.62
CA GLY A 156 -2.35 -4.51 0.97
C GLY A 156 -2.51 -3.56 -0.22
N GLY A 157 -1.71 -2.51 -0.35
CA GLY A 157 -1.68 -1.65 -1.54
C GLY A 157 -1.21 -2.37 -2.80
N SER A 158 -0.51 -3.51 -2.63
CA SER A 158 -0.08 -4.36 -3.75
C SER A 158 -1.25 -4.98 -4.51
N VAL A 159 -2.32 -5.35 -3.81
CA VAL A 159 -3.56 -5.85 -4.43
C VAL A 159 -4.14 -4.82 -5.40
N ILE A 160 -4.20 -3.55 -4.95
CA ILE A 160 -4.70 -2.45 -5.78
C ILE A 160 -3.76 -2.19 -6.95
N ALA A 161 -2.44 -2.16 -6.72
CA ALA A 161 -1.47 -1.95 -7.79
C ALA A 161 -1.56 -3.01 -8.89
N MET A 162 -1.66 -4.29 -8.52
CA MET A 162 -1.82 -5.39 -9.47
C MET A 162 -3.16 -5.30 -10.22
N HIS A 163 -4.25 -5.01 -9.50
CA HIS A 163 -5.55 -4.82 -10.13
C HIS A 163 -5.53 -3.68 -11.17
N LEU A 164 -5.04 -2.50 -10.79
CA LEU A 164 -4.95 -1.36 -11.69
C LEU A 164 -4.10 -1.65 -12.94
N ALA A 165 -3.02 -2.42 -12.79
CA ALA A 165 -2.21 -2.85 -13.92
C ALA A 165 -2.98 -3.75 -14.90
N SER A 166 -3.96 -4.52 -14.40
CA SER A 166 -4.78 -5.40 -15.24
C SER A 166 -5.80 -4.67 -16.11
N LEU A 167 -6.07 -3.39 -15.82
CA LEU A 167 -7.09 -2.61 -16.53
C LEU A 167 -6.55 -2.01 -17.84
N ASP A 168 -5.34 -1.45 -17.83
CA ASP A 168 -4.78 -0.76 -19.00
C ASP A 168 -3.28 -1.04 -19.19
N LYS A 169 -2.98 -2.13 -19.87
CA LYS A 169 -1.61 -2.53 -20.25
C LYS A 169 -0.91 -1.52 -21.16
N LYS A 170 -1.63 -0.67 -21.87
CA LYS A 170 -1.02 0.33 -22.75
C LYS A 170 -0.41 1.46 -21.95
N LYS A 171 -0.99 1.79 -20.81
CA LYS A 171 -0.57 2.88 -19.94
C LYS A 171 0.30 2.40 -18.78
N VAL A 172 -0.08 1.30 -18.09
CA VAL A 172 0.73 0.74 -17.02
C VAL A 172 1.87 -0.10 -17.60
N LYS A 173 3.10 0.29 -17.27
CA LYS A 173 4.33 -0.31 -17.81
C LYS A 173 5.01 -1.27 -16.84
N SER A 174 4.82 -1.08 -15.55
CA SER A 174 5.36 -1.99 -14.56
C SER A 174 4.55 -1.98 -13.27
N VAL A 175 4.62 -3.10 -12.53
CA VAL A 175 4.14 -3.23 -11.17
C VAL A 175 5.29 -3.68 -10.29
N ARG A 176 5.50 -2.98 -9.17
CA ARG A 176 6.42 -3.42 -8.12
C ARG A 176 5.66 -3.55 -6.81
N THR A 177 5.93 -4.59 -6.05
CA THR A 177 5.32 -4.75 -4.72
C THR A 177 6.39 -4.84 -3.64
N ILE A 178 6.13 -4.22 -2.51
CA ILE A 178 7.04 -4.18 -1.36
C ILE A 178 6.32 -4.80 -0.16
N ALA A 179 6.83 -5.90 0.39
CA ALA A 179 6.13 -6.69 1.41
C ALA A 179 4.66 -6.92 1.04
N GLY A 180 4.41 -7.19 -0.26
CA GLY A 180 3.09 -7.12 -0.87
C GLY A 180 2.23 -8.34 -0.59
N ASN A 181 0.96 -8.13 -0.28
CA ASN A 181 -0.04 -9.17 -0.42
C ASN A 181 -0.37 -9.32 -1.91
N ILE A 182 0.32 -10.23 -2.60
CA ILE A 182 0.15 -10.43 -4.04
C ILE A 182 -0.91 -11.49 -4.37
N ASN A 183 -1.38 -12.23 -3.37
CA ASN A 183 -2.50 -13.16 -3.49
C ASN A 183 -3.35 -13.13 -2.21
N PRO A 184 -4.34 -12.23 -2.09
CA PRO A 184 -5.15 -12.09 -0.88
C PRO A 184 -6.04 -13.29 -0.57
N ASN A 185 -6.42 -14.11 -1.55
CA ASN A 185 -7.17 -15.35 -1.30
C ASN A 185 -6.28 -16.38 -0.59
N GLU A 186 -5.07 -16.56 -1.07
CA GLU A 186 -4.08 -17.43 -0.44
C GLU A 186 -3.67 -16.91 0.93
N PHE A 187 -3.47 -15.59 1.06
CA PHE A 187 -3.15 -14.94 2.33
C PHE A 187 -4.19 -15.26 3.40
N THR A 188 -5.48 -15.08 3.12
CA THR A 188 -6.54 -15.37 4.08
C THR A 188 -6.63 -16.86 4.39
N LYS A 189 -6.40 -17.74 3.41
CA LYS A 189 -6.39 -19.19 3.59
C LYS A 189 -5.24 -19.64 4.48
N LEU A 190 -4.01 -19.21 4.20
CA LEU A 190 -2.81 -19.59 4.96
C LEU A 190 -2.89 -19.14 6.43
N LEU A 191 -3.47 -17.97 6.68
CA LEU A 191 -3.61 -17.41 8.02
C LEU A 191 -4.93 -17.78 8.72
N ASN A 192 -5.77 -18.58 8.07
CA ASN A 192 -7.11 -18.94 8.58
C ASN A 192 -7.92 -17.70 8.99
N LEU A 193 -8.00 -16.72 8.07
CA LEU A 193 -8.77 -15.49 8.21
C LEU A 193 -10.03 -15.53 7.36
N SER A 194 -11.01 -14.68 7.70
CA SER A 194 -12.18 -14.47 6.84
C SER A 194 -11.76 -13.87 5.50
N SER A 195 -12.37 -14.34 4.41
CA SER A 195 -12.12 -13.80 3.07
C SER A 195 -12.57 -12.34 2.96
N TYR A 196 -11.88 -11.58 2.14
CA TYR A 196 -12.30 -10.21 1.80
C TYR A 196 -13.57 -10.24 0.96
N GLN A 197 -14.45 -9.26 1.18
CA GLN A 197 -15.55 -8.98 0.25
C GLN A 197 -14.94 -8.16 -0.91
N THR A 198 -14.63 -8.82 -1.99
CA THR A 198 -13.92 -8.22 -3.13
C THR A 198 -14.72 -8.34 -4.42
N SER A 199 -14.57 -7.34 -5.29
CA SER A 199 -14.96 -7.40 -6.70
C SER A 199 -13.80 -7.78 -7.62
N ILE A 200 -12.60 -7.90 -7.07
CA ILE A 200 -11.39 -8.24 -7.81
C ILE A 200 -11.36 -9.76 -7.99
N ASN A 201 -11.32 -10.20 -9.22
CA ASN A 201 -11.01 -11.59 -9.55
C ASN A 201 -9.49 -11.71 -9.77
N LEU A 202 -8.79 -12.22 -8.77
CA LEU A 202 -7.32 -12.29 -8.76
C LEU A 202 -6.78 -13.24 -9.81
N ASP A 203 -7.46 -14.36 -10.06
CA ASP A 203 -7.04 -15.33 -11.08
C ASP A 203 -7.05 -14.68 -12.49
N LEU A 204 -8.01 -13.79 -12.73
CA LEU A 204 -8.06 -13.00 -13.98
C LEU A 204 -7.02 -11.87 -14.02
N ILE A 205 -6.58 -11.36 -12.87
CA ILE A 205 -5.53 -10.34 -12.81
C ILE A 205 -4.22 -10.94 -13.30
N ASP A 206 -3.84 -12.07 -12.76
CA ASP A 206 -2.57 -12.74 -13.05
C ASP A 206 -2.40 -12.97 -14.57
N ASP A 207 -3.41 -13.50 -15.22
CA ASP A 207 -3.38 -13.68 -16.68
C ASP A 207 -3.26 -12.38 -17.46
N LYS A 208 -3.89 -11.32 -16.97
CA LYS A 208 -3.88 -10.01 -17.63
C LYS A 208 -2.55 -9.29 -17.51
N ILE A 209 -1.79 -9.47 -16.43
CA ILE A 209 -0.54 -8.76 -16.18
C ILE A 209 0.72 -9.57 -16.49
N LYS A 210 0.61 -10.83 -16.90
CA LYS A 210 1.76 -11.71 -17.16
C LYS A 210 2.79 -11.15 -18.15
N ASP A 211 2.37 -10.23 -19.03
CA ASP A 211 3.21 -9.58 -20.04
C ASP A 211 3.63 -8.16 -19.60
N ILE A 212 3.36 -7.76 -18.37
CA ILE A 212 3.81 -6.50 -17.78
C ILE A 212 5.02 -6.79 -16.87
N SER A 213 6.02 -5.93 -16.91
CA SER A 213 7.17 -6.03 -16.00
C SER A 213 6.74 -6.01 -14.54
N GLN A 214 7.04 -7.07 -13.80
CA GLN A 214 6.66 -7.25 -12.41
C GLN A 214 7.90 -7.54 -11.55
N THR A 215 8.02 -6.84 -10.42
CA THR A 215 9.02 -7.16 -9.41
C THR A 215 8.40 -7.17 -8.02
N HIS A 216 8.42 -8.32 -7.38
CA HIS A 216 7.84 -8.50 -6.06
C HIS A 216 8.96 -8.66 -5.01
N TYR A 217 9.11 -7.65 -4.14
CA TYR A 217 10.10 -7.65 -3.07
C TYR A 217 9.48 -8.19 -1.79
N TYR A 218 10.05 -9.27 -1.23
CA TYR A 218 9.61 -9.79 0.06
C TYR A 218 10.70 -9.73 1.13
N GLY A 219 10.28 -9.46 2.37
CA GLY A 219 11.19 -9.39 3.50
C GLY A 219 11.54 -10.76 4.05
N SER A 220 12.84 -11.07 4.18
CA SER A 220 13.29 -12.36 4.77
C SER A 220 12.90 -12.52 6.23
N LYS A 221 12.53 -11.44 6.91
CA LYS A 221 12.10 -11.38 8.30
C LYS A 221 10.65 -10.91 8.44
N ASP A 222 9.90 -10.90 7.34
CA ASP A 222 8.49 -10.56 7.35
C ASP A 222 7.70 -11.67 8.06
N LYS A 223 6.88 -11.27 9.05
CA LYS A 223 6.00 -12.17 9.81
C LYS A 223 4.53 -11.87 9.54
N VAL A 224 4.24 -10.93 8.66
CA VAL A 224 2.87 -10.51 8.31
C VAL A 224 2.44 -11.20 7.01
N ILE A 225 3.25 -11.11 5.97
CA ILE A 225 2.97 -11.78 4.70
C ILE A 225 3.74 -13.10 4.64
N PRO A 226 3.05 -14.26 4.57
CA PRO A 226 3.70 -15.56 4.44
C PRO A 226 4.57 -15.62 3.19
N LYS A 227 5.79 -16.14 3.33
CA LYS A 227 6.72 -16.28 2.19
C LYS A 227 6.21 -17.27 1.12
N GLU A 228 5.35 -18.17 1.53
CA GLU A 228 4.69 -19.18 0.69
C GLU A 228 3.93 -18.54 -0.48
N ILE A 229 3.32 -17.38 -0.26
CA ILE A 229 2.64 -16.61 -1.31
C ILE A 229 3.60 -16.27 -2.46
N TYR A 230 4.82 -15.85 -2.12
CA TYR A 230 5.83 -15.51 -3.14
C TYR A 230 6.43 -16.71 -3.82
N SER A 231 6.67 -17.82 -3.08
CA SER A 231 7.17 -19.06 -3.69
C SER A 231 6.14 -19.66 -4.65
N ASN A 232 4.86 -19.71 -4.27
CA ASN A 232 3.80 -20.21 -5.12
C ASN A 232 3.59 -19.35 -6.37
N TYR A 233 3.68 -18.04 -6.24
CA TYR A 233 3.63 -17.11 -7.38
C TYR A 233 4.84 -17.31 -8.30
N GLN A 234 6.04 -17.50 -7.75
CA GLN A 234 7.25 -17.78 -8.52
C GLN A 234 7.13 -19.10 -9.31
N ASP A 235 6.61 -20.14 -8.68
CA ASP A 235 6.42 -21.46 -9.31
C ASP A 235 5.41 -21.37 -10.47
N GLN A 236 4.34 -20.58 -10.30
CA GLN A 236 3.35 -20.32 -11.35
C GLN A 236 3.96 -19.62 -12.57
N TYR A 237 4.94 -18.76 -12.38
CA TYR A 237 5.58 -17.97 -13.43
C TYR A 237 7.05 -18.29 -13.66
N LEU A 238 7.48 -19.53 -13.39
CA LEU A 238 8.89 -19.97 -13.41
C LEU A 238 9.62 -19.63 -14.71
N ASN A 239 8.93 -19.66 -15.84
CA ASN A 239 9.50 -19.40 -17.17
C ASN A 239 9.08 -18.01 -17.73
N ASN A 240 8.52 -17.14 -16.92
CA ASN A 240 8.10 -15.83 -17.36
C ASN A 240 9.16 -14.78 -17.03
N SER A 241 9.86 -14.28 -18.07
CA SER A 241 10.89 -13.25 -17.92
C SER A 241 10.37 -11.92 -17.40
N CYS A 242 9.05 -11.68 -17.47
CA CYS A 242 8.41 -10.46 -16.98
C CYS A 242 8.19 -10.46 -15.47
N VAL A 243 8.32 -11.60 -14.79
CA VAL A 243 8.05 -11.75 -13.35
C VAL A 243 9.34 -12.03 -12.58
N GLN A 244 9.66 -11.18 -11.63
CA GLN A 244 10.81 -11.34 -10.73
C GLN A 244 10.36 -11.31 -9.27
N ILE A 245 10.82 -12.29 -8.50
CA ILE A 245 10.66 -12.33 -7.04
C ILE A 245 12.01 -12.08 -6.38
N THR A 246 12.08 -11.08 -5.51
CA THR A 246 13.35 -10.67 -4.91
C THR A 246 13.28 -10.66 -3.38
N LYS A 247 14.14 -11.45 -2.75
CA LYS A 247 14.29 -11.52 -1.29
C LYS A 247 15.12 -10.33 -0.79
N VAL A 248 14.60 -9.62 0.21
CA VAL A 248 15.27 -8.48 0.84
C VAL A 248 15.49 -8.74 2.33
N ASN A 249 16.62 -8.29 2.89
CA ASN A 249 16.85 -8.38 4.33
C ASN A 249 16.04 -7.31 5.07
N ALA A 250 14.74 -7.54 5.15
CA ALA A 250 13.75 -6.63 5.74
C ALA A 250 12.70 -7.42 6.53
N SER A 251 12.06 -6.76 7.51
CA SER A 251 10.79 -7.23 8.08
C SER A 251 9.62 -6.59 7.33
N HIS A 252 8.38 -6.75 7.81
CA HIS A 252 7.25 -6.11 7.16
C HIS A 252 7.43 -4.59 7.05
N THR A 253 7.92 -3.92 8.11
CA THR A 253 8.01 -2.46 8.20
C THR A 253 9.43 -1.89 8.27
N LYS A 254 10.47 -2.70 8.50
CA LYS A 254 11.85 -2.23 8.71
C LYS A 254 12.79 -2.77 7.65
N GLY A 255 13.79 -1.96 7.28
CA GLY A 255 14.83 -2.32 6.31
C GLY A 255 14.55 -1.81 4.89
N TRP A 256 13.33 -1.46 4.57
CA TRP A 256 12.91 -1.06 3.24
C TRP A 256 13.53 0.26 2.77
N GLN A 257 13.63 1.29 3.61
CA GLN A 257 14.23 2.56 3.23
C GLN A 257 15.70 2.40 2.81
N LYS A 258 16.48 1.58 3.56
CA LYS A 258 17.88 1.29 3.22
C LYS A 258 17.98 0.59 1.86
N PHE A 259 17.11 -0.39 1.61
CA PHE A 259 17.07 -1.10 0.33
C PHE A 259 16.63 -0.16 -0.79
N TRP A 260 15.54 0.58 -0.60
CA TRP A 260 14.89 1.39 -1.63
C TRP A 260 15.76 2.55 -2.11
N LYS A 261 16.57 3.15 -1.23
CA LYS A 261 17.48 4.25 -1.58
C LYS A 261 18.37 3.95 -2.81
N ASN A 262 18.74 2.68 -3.01
CA ASN A 262 19.59 2.25 -4.10
C ASN A 262 18.87 1.43 -5.18
N ASN A 263 17.56 1.17 -5.01
CA ASN A 263 16.82 0.22 -5.86
C ASN A 263 15.49 0.76 -6.40
N TYR A 264 15.13 2.01 -6.11
CA TYR A 264 13.85 2.59 -6.55
C TYR A 264 13.74 2.67 -8.08
N ASN A 265 14.83 2.76 -8.81
CA ASN A 265 14.90 2.90 -10.27
C ASN A 265 15.13 1.57 -11.01
N LEU A 266 15.23 0.46 -10.29
CA LEU A 266 15.39 -0.85 -10.92
C LEU A 266 14.06 -1.25 -11.56
N LEU A 267 13.98 -1.12 -12.87
CA LEU A 267 12.91 -1.66 -13.70
C LEU A 267 13.45 -2.87 -14.44
N GLN A 268 12.73 -3.98 -14.35
CA GLN A 268 13.02 -5.14 -15.18
C GLN A 268 12.55 -4.86 -16.60
N ASN A 269 13.39 -5.14 -17.57
CA ASN A 269 12.95 -5.18 -18.97
C ASN A 269 12.24 -6.52 -19.22
N CYS A 270 11.08 -6.43 -19.79
CA CYS A 270 10.22 -7.55 -20.08
C CYS A 270 10.09 -7.77 -21.59
#